data_4682a3ba0ead27e817c54cc89bf945e0
#
_entry.id   4682a3ba0ead27e817c54cc89bf945e0
#
_cell.length_a   1.000
_cell.length_b   1.000
_cell.length_c   1.000
_cell.angle_alpha   90.00
_cell.angle_beta   90.00
_cell.angle_gamma   90.00
#
_symmetry.space_group_name_H-M   'P 1'
#
loop_
_entity.id
_entity.type
_entity.pdbx_description
1 polymer ?
#
loop_
_entity_poly.entity_id
_entity_poly.type
_entity_poly.pdbx_seq_one_letter_code
_entity_poly.pdbx_strand_id
1 'polypeptide(L)'
;MKHTTIWFLLLAGILLGCRSIRPISNSSYVNPSRNTAYCGPQVSDPAIAYRGELNEFDVLGIARGQMTSESEIHRALDQAKQVKLHPGNSILLIQSGAAFPDAPMVAALSKHFQIVPFSGVPFVSSAESRPDYGSGNSESFAKSLRLAAARGGNDFIVCYWGFLESANEDLPTKTVSWMPMPGLKWVLPDEKQHMRIRLKLAIVDVRSGNWTVFSPEQFEDTRKSTSPRRGAKDQILVEELKKRAYEAGARDLVQLHSDIASTQ
;
A
#
# COMPACT_ATOMS: atom_id res chain seq x y z
N MET A 1 38.05 -0.06 -40.07
CA MET A 1 37.76 -0.45 -38.69
C MET A 1 36.91 0.57 -37.91
N LYS A 2 35.93 1.25 -38.52
CA LYS A 2 35.06 2.26 -37.83
C LYS A 2 33.56 1.91 -37.79
N HIS A 3 33.15 0.79 -38.34
CA HIS A 3 31.72 0.40 -38.41
C HIS A 3 31.28 -0.62 -37.35
N THR A 4 32.21 -1.29 -36.66
CA THR A 4 31.92 -2.30 -35.62
C THR A 4 31.54 -1.69 -34.28
N THR A 5 31.98 -0.47 -33.97
CA THR A 5 31.72 0.19 -32.67
C THR A 5 30.32 0.76 -32.57
N ILE A 6 29.67 1.08 -33.69
CA ILE A 6 28.30 1.65 -33.70
C ILE A 6 27.25 0.57 -33.41
N TRP A 7 27.50 -0.67 -33.81
CA TRP A 7 26.59 -1.78 -33.52
C TRP A 7 26.55 -2.20 -32.04
N PHE A 8 27.65 -2.03 -31.32
CA PHE A 8 27.70 -2.33 -29.88
C PHE A 8 26.95 -1.30 -29.02
N LEU A 9 26.92 -0.04 -29.44
CA LEU A 9 26.18 1.01 -28.73
C LEU A 9 24.65 0.93 -28.92
N LEU A 10 24.20 0.36 -30.06
CA LEU A 10 22.78 0.14 -30.31
C LEU A 10 22.22 -1.08 -29.56
N LEU A 11 23.07 -2.04 -29.19
CA LEU A 11 22.65 -3.22 -28.42
C LEU A 11 22.52 -2.97 -26.93
N ALA A 12 23.21 -1.95 -26.40
CA ALA A 12 23.16 -1.59 -24.98
C ALA A 12 21.90 -0.80 -24.55
N GLY A 13 21.13 -0.30 -25.52
CA GLY A 13 19.91 0.50 -25.26
C GLY A 13 18.63 -0.27 -25.03
N ILE A 14 18.62 -1.60 -25.10
CA ILE A 14 17.37 -2.40 -25.16
C ILE A 14 16.96 -3.01 -23.81
N LEU A 15 17.72 -2.79 -22.72
CA LEU A 15 17.44 -3.43 -21.44
C LEU A 15 16.78 -2.52 -20.37
N LEU A 16 16.19 -1.41 -20.78
CA LEU A 16 15.40 -0.59 -19.86
C LEU A 16 13.98 -1.15 -19.75
N GLY A 17 13.82 -2.21 -18.98
CA GLY A 17 12.51 -2.72 -18.59
C GLY A 17 11.70 -1.61 -17.91
N CYS A 18 10.46 -1.38 -18.36
CA CYS A 18 9.56 -0.43 -17.72
C CYS A 18 9.29 -0.85 -16.27
N ARG A 19 9.72 -0.02 -15.32
CA ARG A 19 9.34 -0.14 -13.91
C ARG A 19 8.15 0.76 -13.64
N SER A 20 7.14 0.25 -12.96
CA SER A 20 6.03 1.04 -12.45
C SER A 20 5.87 0.84 -10.96
N ILE A 21 5.53 1.94 -10.26
CA ILE A 21 5.20 1.94 -8.83
C ILE A 21 3.82 2.56 -8.72
N ARG A 22 2.91 1.87 -8.05
CA ARG A 22 1.56 2.37 -7.82
C ARG A 22 1.08 2.00 -6.42
N PRO A 23 0.23 2.83 -5.80
CA PRO A 23 -0.44 2.48 -4.56
C PRO A 23 -1.30 1.22 -4.74
N ILE A 24 -1.34 0.36 -3.72
CA ILE A 24 -2.20 -0.85 -3.75
C ILE A 24 -3.69 -0.49 -3.79
N SER A 25 -4.07 0.65 -3.23
CA SER A 25 -5.45 1.17 -3.24
C SER A 25 -5.92 1.56 -4.64
N ASN A 26 -5.01 1.84 -5.56
CA ASN A 26 -5.28 2.10 -6.97
C ASN A 26 -5.17 0.82 -7.84
N SER A 27 -4.89 -0.33 -7.25
CA SER A 27 -4.95 -1.61 -7.94
C SER A 27 -6.34 -2.20 -7.73
N SER A 28 -7.18 -2.20 -8.79
CA SER A 28 -8.53 -2.76 -8.75
C SER A 28 -8.52 -4.20 -8.21
N TYR A 29 -9.05 -4.38 -7.00
CA TYR A 29 -9.34 -5.70 -6.47
C TYR A 29 -10.68 -6.14 -7.07
N VAL A 30 -10.64 -6.87 -8.16
CA VAL A 30 -11.83 -7.57 -8.66
C VAL A 30 -11.91 -8.89 -7.90
N ASN A 31 -12.86 -9.00 -6.99
CA ASN A 31 -13.13 -10.23 -6.26
C ASN A 31 -13.48 -11.35 -7.27
N PRO A 32 -12.66 -12.39 -7.45
CA PRO A 32 -12.91 -13.45 -8.43
C PRO A 32 -14.18 -14.25 -8.16
N SER A 33 -14.74 -14.17 -6.95
CA SER A 33 -16.00 -14.83 -6.58
C SER A 33 -17.24 -14.15 -7.17
N ARG A 34 -17.11 -12.98 -7.78
CA ARG A 34 -18.19 -12.29 -8.51
C ARG A 34 -17.97 -12.34 -10.01
N ASN A 35 -17.73 -13.53 -10.56
CA ASN A 35 -17.91 -13.79 -11.98
C ASN A 35 -19.43 -13.84 -12.32
N THR A 36 -20.15 -12.78 -12.05
CA THR A 36 -21.33 -12.45 -12.83
C THR A 36 -20.83 -11.59 -13.96
N ALA A 37 -20.87 -12.14 -15.15
CA ALA A 37 -20.69 -11.44 -16.42
C ALA A 37 -21.72 -10.30 -16.53
N TYR A 38 -21.50 -9.21 -15.84
CA TYR A 38 -22.22 -7.97 -16.03
C TYR A 38 -21.46 -7.19 -17.13
N CYS A 39 -21.79 -7.47 -18.38
CA CYS A 39 -21.49 -6.60 -19.52
C CYS A 39 -22.45 -5.39 -19.50
N GLY A 40 -22.52 -4.69 -18.37
CA GLY A 40 -23.13 -3.36 -18.28
C GLY A 40 -22.04 -2.30 -18.39
N PRO A 41 -22.39 -1.06 -18.81
CA PRO A 41 -21.46 0.04 -18.73
C PRO A 41 -20.94 0.11 -17.30
N GLN A 42 -19.60 0.07 -17.11
CA GLN A 42 -19.01 0.29 -15.80
C GLN A 42 -19.36 1.71 -15.37
N VAL A 43 -20.44 1.82 -14.61
CA VAL A 43 -20.70 3.02 -13.84
C VAL A 43 -19.64 2.98 -12.74
N SER A 44 -18.52 3.61 -13.00
CA SER A 44 -17.55 3.91 -11.96
C SER A 44 -18.27 4.85 -10.99
N ASP A 45 -18.71 4.31 -9.87
CA ASP A 45 -19.28 5.11 -8.79
C ASP A 45 -18.20 6.15 -8.42
N PRO A 46 -18.46 7.44 -8.64
CA PRO A 46 -17.49 8.49 -8.33
C PRO A 46 -17.12 8.51 -6.83
N ALA A 47 -17.91 7.88 -5.97
CA ALA A 47 -17.61 7.69 -4.56
C ALA A 47 -16.50 6.65 -4.32
N ILE A 48 -16.21 5.77 -5.28
CA ILE A 48 -15.20 4.70 -5.17
C ILE A 48 -13.94 5.07 -5.99
N ALA A 49 -13.95 6.16 -6.74
CA ALA A 49 -12.79 6.59 -7.50
C ALA A 49 -11.61 6.90 -6.57
N TYR A 50 -10.43 6.37 -6.91
CA TYR A 50 -9.18 6.68 -6.21
C TYR A 50 -8.92 8.20 -6.22
N ARG A 51 -8.78 8.78 -5.03
CA ARG A 51 -8.60 10.24 -4.82
C ARG A 51 -7.21 10.59 -4.28
N GLY A 52 -6.27 9.67 -4.32
CA GLY A 52 -4.95 9.82 -3.74
C GLY A 52 -4.81 9.13 -2.38
N GLU A 53 -3.61 9.20 -1.83
CA GLU A 53 -3.27 8.60 -0.53
C GLU A 53 -3.40 9.64 0.59
N LEU A 54 -3.73 9.16 1.80
CA LEU A 54 -3.58 9.97 3.01
C LEU A 54 -2.11 10.33 3.21
N ASN A 55 -1.87 11.56 3.62
CA ASN A 55 -0.54 11.98 3.97
C ASN A 55 -0.18 11.45 5.36
N GLU A 56 1.00 10.85 5.48
CA GLU A 56 1.50 10.32 6.74
C GLU A 56 1.60 11.40 7.83
N PHE A 57 2.07 12.60 7.48
CA PHE A 57 2.17 13.72 8.43
C PHE A 57 0.80 14.13 8.97
N ASP A 58 -0.25 14.06 8.14
CA ASP A 58 -1.61 14.40 8.55
C ASP A 58 -2.17 13.35 9.53
N VAL A 59 -1.91 12.06 9.25
CA VAL A 59 -2.35 10.96 10.13
C VAL A 59 -1.65 11.02 11.49
N LEU A 60 -0.34 11.33 11.50
CA LEU A 60 0.47 11.42 12.72
C LEU A 60 0.36 12.78 13.44
N GLY A 61 -0.30 13.76 12.82
CA GLY A 61 -0.44 15.10 13.41
C GLY A 61 0.85 15.91 13.41
N ILE A 62 1.74 15.63 12.47
CA ILE A 62 3.03 16.32 12.37
C ILE A 62 2.81 17.61 11.57
N ALA A 63 2.88 18.75 12.25
CA ALA A 63 2.74 20.06 11.62
C ALA A 63 3.94 20.37 10.73
N ARG A 64 3.66 20.88 9.52
CA ARG A 64 4.70 21.28 8.58
C ARG A 64 4.94 22.78 8.67
N GLY A 65 6.20 23.18 8.63
CA GLY A 65 6.58 24.60 8.58
C GLY A 65 6.37 25.37 9.89
N GLN A 66 6.04 24.71 10.99
CA GLN A 66 6.05 25.32 12.31
C GLN A 66 7.47 25.33 12.86
N MET A 67 7.86 26.43 13.48
CA MET A 67 9.11 26.51 14.24
C MET A 67 8.92 25.78 15.55
N THR A 68 9.60 24.65 15.71
CA THR A 68 9.60 23.86 16.93
C THR A 68 10.77 24.29 17.81
N SER A 69 10.54 24.49 19.10
CA SER A 69 11.58 24.83 20.06
C SER A 69 12.27 23.57 20.63
N GLU A 70 13.54 23.67 21.02
CA GLU A 70 14.25 22.59 21.70
C GLU A 70 13.54 22.14 22.99
N SER A 71 12.92 23.08 23.72
CA SER A 71 12.14 22.76 24.91
C SER A 71 10.92 21.89 24.63
N GLU A 72 10.29 22.04 23.46
CA GLU A 72 9.18 21.16 23.02
C GLU A 72 9.69 19.78 22.67
N ILE A 73 10.87 19.67 22.04
CA ILE A 73 11.51 18.39 21.74
C ILE A 73 11.83 17.64 23.04
N HIS A 74 12.46 18.31 24.01
CA HIS A 74 12.76 17.71 25.31
C HIS A 74 11.49 17.25 26.03
N ARG A 75 10.45 18.08 26.06
CA ARG A 75 9.17 17.71 26.67
C ARG A 75 8.54 16.50 25.98
N ALA A 76 8.61 16.44 24.63
CA ALA A 76 8.10 15.29 23.87
C ALA A 76 8.88 14.01 24.20
N LEU A 77 10.21 14.08 24.35
CA LEU A 77 11.05 12.95 24.76
C LEU A 77 10.68 12.45 26.16
N ASP A 78 10.48 13.35 27.11
CA ASP A 78 10.09 13.00 28.50
C ASP A 78 8.69 12.38 28.56
N GLN A 79 7.80 12.75 27.67
CA GLN A 79 6.43 12.26 27.57
C GLN A 79 6.27 11.05 26.64
N ALA A 80 7.28 10.73 25.86
CA ALA A 80 7.24 9.63 24.92
C ALA A 80 7.01 8.30 25.63
N LYS A 81 5.95 7.63 25.27
CA LYS A 81 5.66 6.27 25.73
C LYS A 81 5.57 5.35 24.51
N GLN A 82 6.16 4.18 24.67
CA GLN A 82 6.06 3.16 23.63
C GLN A 82 4.60 2.75 23.46
N VAL A 83 4.16 2.69 22.21
CA VAL A 83 2.82 2.21 21.87
C VAL A 83 2.80 0.69 22.07
N LYS A 84 1.89 0.19 22.90
CA LYS A 84 1.74 -1.23 23.23
C LYS A 84 0.35 -1.70 22.85
N LEU A 85 0.27 -2.58 21.87
CA LEU A 85 -0.98 -3.26 21.50
C LEU A 85 -1.05 -4.61 22.25
N HIS A 86 -2.25 -4.95 22.67
CA HIS A 86 -2.52 -6.26 23.26
C HIS A 86 -3.61 -6.98 22.46
N PRO A 87 -3.55 -8.31 22.36
CA PRO A 87 -4.63 -9.06 21.77
C PRO A 87 -5.98 -8.68 22.38
N GLY A 88 -6.99 -8.49 21.54
CA GLY A 88 -8.31 -8.03 21.96
C GLY A 88 -8.53 -6.52 21.95
N ASN A 89 -7.48 -5.69 21.79
CA ASN A 89 -7.68 -4.25 21.63
C ASN A 89 -8.56 -3.94 20.43
N SER A 90 -9.31 -2.83 20.52
CA SER A 90 -10.14 -2.32 19.42
C SER A 90 -9.35 -1.37 18.54
N ILE A 91 -9.35 -1.63 17.23
CA ILE A 91 -8.56 -0.91 16.23
C ILE A 91 -9.47 -0.31 15.17
N LEU A 92 -9.39 1.00 14.97
CA LEU A 92 -9.89 1.68 13.78
C LEU A 92 -8.89 1.46 12.64
N LEU A 93 -9.24 0.60 11.69
CA LEU A 93 -8.36 0.22 10.58
C LEU A 93 -8.63 1.06 9.35
N ILE A 94 -7.57 1.66 8.82
CA ILE A 94 -7.60 2.57 7.67
C ILE A 94 -6.60 2.09 6.61
N GLN A 95 -7.09 1.86 5.39
CA GLN A 95 -6.24 1.72 4.22
C GLN A 95 -6.18 3.07 3.52
N SER A 96 -4.99 3.65 3.44
CA SER A 96 -4.80 4.90 2.72
C SER A 96 -5.26 4.79 1.27
N GLY A 97 -6.00 5.78 0.79
CA GLY A 97 -6.51 5.84 -0.58
C GLY A 97 -7.72 4.95 -0.88
N ALA A 98 -8.22 4.17 0.06
CA ALA A 98 -9.36 3.27 -0.14
C ALA A 98 -10.57 3.65 0.72
N ALA A 99 -11.78 3.46 0.19
CA ALA A 99 -13.00 3.66 0.95
C ALA A 99 -13.17 2.61 2.07
N PHE A 100 -12.66 1.41 1.83
CA PHE A 100 -12.64 0.31 2.80
C PHE A 100 -11.30 -0.41 2.75
N PRO A 101 -10.77 -0.86 3.89
CA PRO A 101 -9.59 -1.72 3.92
C PRO A 101 -9.81 -3.03 3.16
N ASP A 102 -8.77 -3.54 2.53
CA ASP A 102 -8.80 -4.82 1.81
C ASP A 102 -9.22 -5.95 2.75
N ALA A 103 -10.17 -6.78 2.33
CA ALA A 103 -10.71 -7.87 3.13
C ALA A 103 -9.65 -8.84 3.70
N PRO A 104 -8.57 -9.21 2.98
CA PRO A 104 -7.50 -10.03 3.54
C PRO A 104 -6.77 -9.38 4.72
N MET A 105 -6.60 -8.04 4.72
CA MET A 105 -5.99 -7.33 5.85
C MET A 105 -6.90 -7.35 7.07
N VAL A 106 -8.18 -7.05 6.85
CA VAL A 106 -9.19 -7.15 7.92
C VAL A 106 -9.20 -8.56 8.51
N ALA A 107 -9.24 -9.60 7.67
CA ALA A 107 -9.26 -10.99 8.11
C ALA A 107 -7.98 -11.40 8.87
N ALA A 108 -6.80 -10.91 8.47
CA ALA A 108 -5.54 -11.19 9.13
C ALA A 108 -5.49 -10.57 10.54
N LEU A 109 -5.88 -9.30 10.67
CA LEU A 109 -5.87 -8.58 11.94
C LEU A 109 -6.99 -9.02 12.90
N SER A 110 -8.17 -9.39 12.38
CA SER A 110 -9.31 -9.84 13.18
C SER A 110 -9.05 -11.14 13.96
N LYS A 111 -7.97 -11.86 13.65
CA LYS A 111 -7.53 -13.01 14.43
C LYS A 111 -7.00 -12.62 15.82
N HIS A 112 -6.60 -11.37 15.99
CA HIS A 112 -5.89 -10.89 17.18
C HIS A 112 -6.57 -9.67 17.81
N PHE A 113 -7.31 -8.88 17.03
CA PHE A 113 -7.85 -7.58 17.44
C PHE A 113 -9.32 -7.45 17.05
N GLN A 114 -10.03 -6.53 17.69
CA GLN A 114 -11.35 -6.12 17.26
C GLN A 114 -11.21 -5.02 16.18
N ILE A 115 -11.58 -5.32 14.94
CA ILE A 115 -11.33 -4.43 13.81
C ILE A 115 -12.58 -3.66 13.42
N VAL A 116 -12.47 -2.34 13.40
CA VAL A 116 -13.47 -1.41 12.88
C VAL A 116 -12.93 -0.80 11.59
N PRO A 117 -13.42 -1.21 10.41
CA PRO A 117 -13.00 -0.64 9.13
C PRO A 117 -13.41 0.83 9.02
N PHE A 118 -12.49 1.68 8.53
CA PHE A 118 -12.77 3.09 8.32
C PHE A 118 -12.20 3.56 6.98
N SER A 119 -12.79 4.61 6.41
CA SER A 119 -12.37 5.17 5.12
C SER A 119 -11.01 5.87 5.23
N GLY A 120 -10.11 5.53 4.30
CA GLY A 120 -8.83 6.19 4.09
C GLY A 120 -8.79 7.12 2.88
N VAL A 121 -9.96 7.50 2.35
CA VAL A 121 -10.05 8.43 1.23
C VAL A 121 -9.75 9.84 1.73
N PRO A 122 -8.78 10.57 1.12
CA PRO A 122 -8.50 11.95 1.50
C PRO A 122 -9.74 12.84 1.33
N PHE A 123 -9.96 13.69 2.31
CA PHE A 123 -11.01 14.71 2.18
C PHE A 123 -10.51 15.82 1.24
N VAL A 124 -11.10 15.87 0.06
CA VAL A 124 -10.87 16.97 -0.88
C VAL A 124 -11.96 18.00 -0.65
N SER A 125 -11.63 19.10 0.04
CA SER A 125 -12.56 20.21 0.12
C SER A 125 -12.62 20.88 -1.27
N SER A 126 -13.80 21.00 -1.84
CA SER A 126 -14.04 21.63 -3.14
C SER A 126 -13.69 23.13 -3.18
N ALA A 127 -13.28 23.70 -2.06
CA ALA A 127 -12.82 25.09 -1.94
C ALA A 127 -11.30 25.27 -2.17
N GLU A 128 -10.54 24.17 -2.26
CA GLU A 128 -9.08 24.22 -2.32
C GLU A 128 -8.51 24.00 -3.73
N SER A 129 -9.03 24.76 -4.69
CA SER A 129 -8.28 25.05 -5.92
C SER A 129 -7.16 26.09 -5.66
N ARG A 130 -6.75 26.28 -4.40
CA ARG A 130 -5.61 27.13 -4.05
C ARG A 130 -4.46 26.24 -3.54
N PRO A 131 -3.24 26.43 -4.09
CA PRO A 131 -2.05 25.66 -3.69
C PRO A 131 -1.47 26.12 -2.34
N ASP A 132 -2.31 26.58 -1.43
CA ASP A 132 -1.88 26.94 -0.09
C ASP A 132 -2.16 25.78 0.87
N TYR A 133 -1.45 24.67 0.68
CA TYR A 133 -1.28 23.63 1.69
C TYR A 133 -0.47 24.16 2.87
N GLY A 134 -0.91 25.31 3.40
CA GLY A 134 -0.33 25.97 4.57
C GLY A 134 -0.66 25.22 5.84
N SER A 135 0.34 24.69 6.40
CA SER A 135 0.76 24.43 7.78
C SER A 135 -0.23 24.31 8.96
N GLY A 136 -1.53 24.51 8.82
CA GLY A 136 -2.46 24.48 9.97
C GLY A 136 -3.32 23.22 10.12
N ASN A 137 -3.36 22.33 9.12
CA ASN A 137 -4.43 21.33 9.00
C ASN A 137 -4.07 19.92 9.50
N SER A 138 -2.79 19.55 9.55
CA SER A 138 -2.36 18.18 9.89
C SER A 138 -2.67 17.81 11.34
N GLU A 139 -2.38 18.69 12.28
CA GLU A 139 -2.69 18.46 13.69
C GLU A 139 -4.20 18.41 13.95
N SER A 140 -4.96 19.24 13.27
CA SER A 140 -6.42 19.25 13.32
C SER A 140 -7.01 17.96 12.77
N PHE A 141 -6.47 17.43 11.66
CA PHE A 141 -6.92 16.17 11.08
C PHE A 141 -6.65 14.99 12.02
N ALA A 142 -5.42 14.85 12.55
CA ALA A 142 -5.07 13.79 13.48
C ALA A 142 -5.92 13.83 14.76
N LYS A 143 -6.17 15.03 15.32
CA LYS A 143 -7.07 15.19 16.48
C LYS A 143 -8.51 14.79 16.16
N SER A 144 -9.01 15.16 15.00
CA SER A 144 -10.35 14.80 14.55
C SER A 144 -10.49 13.29 14.34
N LEU A 145 -9.46 12.66 13.76
CA LEU A 145 -9.41 11.22 13.55
C LEU A 145 -9.38 10.47 14.88
N ARG A 146 -8.56 10.93 15.85
CA ARG A 146 -8.53 10.36 17.20
C ARG A 146 -9.85 10.52 17.93
N LEU A 147 -10.52 11.67 17.75
CA LEU A 147 -11.85 11.89 18.35
C LEU A 147 -12.88 10.93 17.76
N ALA A 148 -12.84 10.69 16.44
CA ALA A 148 -13.72 9.73 15.77
C ALA A 148 -13.48 8.30 16.29
N ALA A 149 -12.20 7.90 16.41
CA ALA A 149 -11.80 6.60 16.97
C ALA A 149 -12.28 6.44 18.42
N ALA A 150 -12.08 7.46 19.27
CA ALA A 150 -12.51 7.46 20.66
C ALA A 150 -14.04 7.33 20.79
N ARG A 151 -14.80 8.06 19.98
CA ARG A 151 -16.27 7.95 19.95
C ARG A 151 -16.75 6.58 19.47
N GLY A 152 -16.00 5.92 18.61
CA GLY A 152 -16.24 4.54 18.18
C GLY A 152 -15.77 3.48 19.19
N GLY A 153 -15.21 3.86 20.34
CA GLY A 153 -14.71 2.93 21.37
C GLY A 153 -13.42 2.22 20.96
N ASN A 154 -12.64 2.80 20.05
CA ASN A 154 -11.39 2.21 19.62
C ASN A 154 -10.21 2.68 20.48
N ASP A 155 -9.31 1.75 20.81
CA ASP A 155 -8.09 2.04 21.59
C ASP A 155 -6.99 2.59 20.69
N PHE A 156 -6.92 2.09 19.44
CA PHE A 156 -5.86 2.42 18.48
C PHE A 156 -6.42 2.76 17.11
N ILE A 157 -5.65 3.54 16.37
CA ILE A 157 -5.81 3.73 14.92
C ILE A 157 -4.64 3.03 14.26
N VAL A 158 -4.91 2.17 13.29
CA VAL A 158 -3.90 1.58 12.41
C VAL A 158 -4.18 2.06 10.99
N CYS A 159 -3.28 2.90 10.47
CA CYS A 159 -3.32 3.34 9.07
C CYS A 159 -2.20 2.64 8.30
N TYR A 160 -2.51 2.08 7.14
CA TYR A 160 -1.49 1.45 6.32
C TYR A 160 -1.49 1.95 4.88
N TRP A 161 -0.27 2.01 4.34
CA TRP A 161 0.05 2.30 2.95
C TRP A 161 0.68 1.07 2.32
N GLY A 162 0.38 0.83 1.07
CA GLY A 162 1.02 -0.23 0.33
C GLY A 162 1.41 0.25 -1.06
N PHE A 163 2.56 -0.22 -1.53
CA PHE A 163 3.08 0.07 -2.86
C PHE A 163 3.34 -1.22 -3.61
N LEU A 164 2.75 -1.32 -4.79
CA LEU A 164 3.00 -2.37 -5.75
C LEU A 164 4.03 -1.87 -6.76
N GLU A 165 5.20 -2.49 -6.75
CA GLU A 165 6.24 -2.29 -7.75
C GLU A 165 6.16 -3.41 -8.77
N SER A 166 6.14 -3.07 -10.05
CA SER A 166 6.20 -4.06 -11.13
C SER A 166 7.29 -3.71 -12.11
N ALA A 167 8.01 -4.73 -12.56
CA ALA A 167 9.01 -4.63 -13.61
C ALA A 167 8.83 -5.78 -14.59
N ASN A 168 8.86 -5.47 -15.87
CA ASN A 168 8.77 -6.46 -16.94
C ASN A 168 10.15 -6.59 -17.61
N GLU A 169 10.60 -7.82 -17.73
CA GLU A 169 11.82 -8.18 -18.45
C GLU A 169 11.44 -9.02 -19.67
N ASP A 170 11.87 -8.56 -20.84
CA ASP A 170 11.65 -9.29 -22.08
C ASP A 170 12.56 -10.53 -22.12
N LEU A 171 11.97 -11.67 -22.39
CA LEU A 171 12.74 -12.91 -22.58
C LEU A 171 13.30 -12.98 -24.02
N PRO A 172 14.46 -13.65 -24.23
CA PRO A 172 15.00 -13.87 -25.58
C PRO A 172 14.03 -14.58 -26.52
N THR A 173 13.07 -15.33 -25.98
CA THR A 173 11.99 -15.98 -26.71
C THR A 173 11.02 -15.01 -27.39
N LYS A 174 11.03 -13.73 -27.02
CA LYS A 174 10.22 -12.68 -27.65
C LYS A 174 10.57 -12.53 -29.15
N THR A 175 11.84 -12.67 -29.51
CA THR A 175 12.27 -12.65 -30.92
C THR A 175 11.71 -13.82 -31.72
N VAL A 176 11.53 -14.98 -31.09
CA VAL A 176 10.97 -16.18 -31.72
C VAL A 176 9.44 -16.09 -31.85
N SER A 177 8.78 -15.40 -30.91
CA SER A 177 7.33 -15.19 -30.94
C SER A 177 6.87 -14.28 -32.09
N TRP A 178 7.79 -13.57 -32.73
CA TRP A 178 7.55 -12.78 -33.96
C TRP A 178 7.47 -13.61 -35.21
N MET A 179 7.90 -14.88 -35.21
CA MET A 179 7.75 -15.76 -36.36
C MET A 179 6.25 -16.05 -36.64
N PRO A 180 5.82 -16.01 -37.89
CA PRO A 180 4.40 -16.18 -38.28
C PRO A 180 3.98 -17.65 -38.21
N MET A 181 4.26 -18.35 -37.11
CA MET A 181 3.77 -19.70 -36.85
C MET A 181 2.47 -19.67 -36.07
N PRO A 182 1.38 -20.23 -36.58
CA PRO A 182 0.10 -20.26 -35.89
C PRO A 182 0.23 -20.98 -34.54
N GLY A 183 -0.18 -20.34 -33.44
CA GLY A 183 -0.20 -20.94 -32.12
C GLY A 183 1.07 -20.74 -31.25
N LEU A 184 2.21 -20.35 -31.78
CA LEU A 184 3.47 -20.24 -31.04
C LEU A 184 3.39 -19.16 -29.94
N LYS A 185 2.71 -18.05 -30.20
CA LYS A 185 2.46 -16.96 -29.23
C LYS A 185 1.69 -17.38 -27.98
N TRP A 186 0.97 -18.49 -28.04
CA TRP A 186 0.14 -18.98 -26.95
C TRP A 186 0.88 -19.91 -26.00
N VAL A 187 2.01 -20.45 -26.45
CA VAL A 187 2.73 -21.54 -25.75
C VAL A 187 4.05 -21.05 -25.15
N LEU A 188 4.78 -20.18 -25.86
CA LEU A 188 6.08 -19.70 -25.39
C LEU A 188 5.92 -18.45 -24.50
N PRO A 189 6.47 -18.47 -23.27
CA PRO A 189 6.55 -17.28 -22.44
C PRO A 189 7.53 -16.29 -23.10
N ASP A 190 7.06 -15.08 -23.31
CA ASP A 190 7.80 -13.98 -23.96
C ASP A 190 8.29 -12.92 -22.97
N GLU A 191 7.74 -12.91 -21.75
CA GLU A 191 8.10 -11.95 -20.72
C GLU A 191 8.21 -12.59 -19.34
N LYS A 192 9.06 -12.00 -18.54
CA LYS A 192 9.24 -12.29 -17.12
C LYS A 192 8.78 -11.08 -16.32
N GLN A 193 7.82 -11.27 -15.45
CA GLN A 193 7.25 -10.22 -14.64
C GLN A 193 7.74 -10.38 -13.20
N HIS A 194 8.29 -9.31 -12.68
CA HIS A 194 8.68 -9.17 -11.29
C HIS A 194 7.66 -8.27 -10.60
N MET A 195 7.08 -8.74 -9.53
CA MET A 195 6.19 -7.94 -8.69
C MET A 195 6.66 -7.95 -7.25
N ARG A 196 6.61 -6.81 -6.59
CA ARG A 196 6.95 -6.63 -5.19
C ARG A 196 5.92 -5.77 -4.51
N ILE A 197 5.50 -6.18 -3.31
CA ILE A 197 4.65 -5.38 -2.43
C ILE A 197 5.45 -4.95 -1.21
N ARG A 198 5.36 -3.66 -0.92
CA ARG A 198 5.86 -3.05 0.31
C ARG A 198 4.72 -2.46 1.09
N LEU A 199 4.66 -2.77 2.38
CA LEU A 199 3.70 -2.18 3.31
C LEU A 199 4.41 -1.26 4.31
N LYS A 200 3.70 -0.26 4.76
CA LYS A 200 4.06 0.62 5.87
C LYS A 200 2.82 0.78 6.74
N LEU A 201 2.98 0.58 8.04
CA LEU A 201 1.90 0.71 9.00
C LEU A 201 2.26 1.79 10.03
N ALA A 202 1.32 2.66 10.30
CA ALA A 202 1.37 3.60 11.41
C ALA A 202 0.32 3.22 12.44
N ILE A 203 0.71 3.18 13.71
CA ILE A 203 -0.14 2.89 14.84
C ILE A 203 -0.19 4.13 15.71
N VAL A 204 -1.38 4.59 16.03
CA VAL A 204 -1.60 5.75 16.90
C VAL A 204 -2.44 5.32 18.08
N ASP A 205 -1.95 5.53 19.29
CA ASP A 205 -2.70 5.38 20.52
C ASP A 205 -3.73 6.51 20.63
N VAL A 206 -4.99 6.17 20.69
CA VAL A 206 -6.09 7.15 20.67
C VAL A 206 -6.07 8.01 21.92
N ARG A 207 -5.69 7.47 23.06
CA ARG A 207 -5.68 8.16 24.35
C ARG A 207 -4.52 9.15 24.47
N SER A 208 -3.30 8.70 24.22
CA SER A 208 -2.10 9.52 24.40
C SER A 208 -1.74 10.34 23.16
N GLY A 209 -2.06 9.85 21.97
CA GLY A 209 -1.61 10.38 20.68
C GLY A 209 -0.19 9.96 20.33
N ASN A 210 0.47 9.14 21.14
CA ASN A 210 1.75 8.54 20.79
C ASN A 210 1.58 7.62 19.58
N TRP A 211 2.61 7.54 18.78
CA TRP A 211 2.56 6.74 17.57
C TRP A 211 3.85 5.96 17.33
N THR A 212 3.75 4.92 16.54
CA THR A 212 4.89 4.18 16.01
C THR A 212 4.64 3.84 14.55
N VAL A 213 5.71 3.73 13.78
CA VAL A 213 5.65 3.35 12.36
C VAL A 213 6.61 2.20 12.13
N PHE A 214 6.18 1.19 11.39
CA PHE A 214 7.03 0.10 10.96
C PHE A 214 6.68 -0.36 9.56
N SER A 215 7.61 -1.07 8.93
CA SER A 215 7.43 -1.68 7.61
C SER A 215 7.75 -3.17 7.71
N PRO A 216 6.77 -4.04 7.49
CA PRO A 216 6.99 -5.49 7.42
C PRO A 216 7.98 -5.87 6.33
N GLU A 217 8.43 -7.12 6.36
CA GLU A 217 9.24 -7.69 5.30
C GLU A 217 8.56 -7.53 3.92
N GLN A 218 9.37 -7.25 2.91
CA GLN A 218 8.89 -7.07 1.55
C GLN A 218 8.65 -8.43 0.90
N PHE A 219 7.55 -8.55 0.18
CA PHE A 219 7.22 -9.75 -0.58
C PHE A 219 7.40 -9.51 -2.05
N GLU A 220 8.18 -10.37 -2.69
CA GLU A 220 8.36 -10.36 -4.14
C GLU A 220 8.05 -11.74 -4.72
N ASP A 221 7.58 -11.74 -5.95
CA ASP A 221 7.38 -12.93 -6.75
C ASP A 221 7.72 -12.63 -8.21
N THR A 222 8.14 -13.66 -8.90
CA THR A 222 8.54 -13.58 -10.31
C THR A 222 7.82 -14.65 -11.09
N ARG A 223 7.07 -14.23 -12.10
CA ARG A 223 6.36 -15.17 -12.98
C ARG A 223 6.68 -14.93 -14.45
N LYS A 224 6.69 -16.02 -15.21
CA LYS A 224 6.75 -15.98 -16.67
C LYS A 224 5.33 -15.97 -17.23
N SER A 225 5.04 -15.07 -18.13
CA SER A 225 3.73 -14.96 -18.76
C SER A 225 3.83 -14.95 -20.29
N THR A 226 2.74 -15.35 -20.95
CA THR A 226 2.52 -15.15 -22.37
C THR A 226 1.66 -13.92 -22.57
N SER A 227 1.96 -13.10 -23.57
CA SER A 227 1.27 -11.84 -23.86
C SER A 227 -0.27 -11.90 -23.77
N PRO A 228 -0.96 -12.93 -24.31
CA PRO A 228 -2.44 -12.95 -24.33
C PRO A 228 -3.09 -13.24 -22.96
N ARG A 229 -2.36 -13.80 -22.00
CA ARG A 229 -2.89 -14.19 -20.68
C ARG A 229 -2.37 -13.33 -19.52
N ARG A 230 -1.67 -12.24 -19.85
CA ARG A 230 -0.99 -11.40 -18.87
C ARG A 230 -1.95 -10.85 -17.81
N GLY A 231 -2.97 -10.12 -18.20
CA GLY A 231 -3.83 -9.38 -17.26
C GLY A 231 -4.47 -10.25 -16.17
N ALA A 232 -4.99 -11.43 -16.53
CA ALA A 232 -5.60 -12.32 -15.55
C ALA A 232 -4.58 -12.95 -14.58
N LYS A 233 -3.38 -13.31 -15.08
CA LYS A 233 -2.32 -13.87 -14.26
C LYS A 233 -1.71 -12.84 -13.33
N ASP A 234 -1.56 -11.61 -13.79
CA ASP A 234 -1.06 -10.48 -13.00
C ASP A 234 -1.96 -10.18 -11.82
N GLN A 235 -3.28 -10.21 -12.05
CA GLN A 235 -4.26 -9.98 -10.99
C GLN A 235 -4.18 -11.04 -9.89
N ILE A 236 -4.11 -12.33 -10.25
CA ILE A 236 -3.97 -13.42 -9.28
C ILE A 236 -2.67 -13.28 -8.48
N LEU A 237 -1.58 -12.91 -9.15
CA LEU A 237 -0.30 -12.71 -8.49
C LEU A 237 -0.34 -11.55 -7.49
N VAL A 238 -0.95 -10.43 -7.87
CA VAL A 238 -1.12 -9.27 -6.98
C VAL A 238 -1.95 -9.65 -5.75
N GLU A 239 -3.02 -10.41 -5.92
CA GLU A 239 -3.87 -10.88 -4.81
C GLU A 239 -3.11 -11.79 -3.84
N GLU A 240 -2.33 -12.75 -4.36
CA GLU A 240 -1.49 -13.62 -3.55
C GLU A 240 -0.42 -12.85 -2.79
N LEU A 241 0.25 -11.90 -3.45
CA LEU A 241 1.25 -11.05 -2.83
C LEU A 241 0.64 -10.15 -1.75
N LYS A 242 -0.52 -9.54 -2.01
CA LYS A 242 -1.26 -8.75 -1.02
C LYS A 242 -1.58 -9.59 0.21
N LYS A 243 -2.13 -10.79 0.01
CA LYS A 243 -2.47 -11.68 1.12
C LYS A 243 -1.26 -12.02 1.99
N ARG A 244 -0.13 -12.42 1.38
CA ARG A 244 1.11 -12.72 2.10
C ARG A 244 1.64 -11.50 2.87
N ALA A 245 1.64 -10.33 2.22
CA ALA A 245 2.10 -9.09 2.83
C ALA A 245 1.22 -8.68 4.03
N TYR A 246 -0.10 -8.84 3.91
CA TYR A 246 -1.02 -8.53 5.00
C TYR A 246 -0.90 -9.50 6.17
N GLU A 247 -0.75 -10.80 5.90
CA GLU A 247 -0.53 -11.81 6.94
C GLU A 247 0.79 -11.59 7.68
N ALA A 248 1.84 -11.17 6.97
CA ALA A 248 3.11 -10.81 7.60
C ALA A 248 2.98 -9.51 8.42
N GLY A 249 2.37 -8.46 7.85
CA GLY A 249 2.13 -7.22 8.57
C GLY A 249 1.33 -7.41 9.85
N ALA A 250 0.30 -8.26 9.83
CA ALA A 250 -0.47 -8.60 11.02
C ALA A 250 0.36 -9.37 12.06
N ARG A 251 1.18 -10.32 11.61
CA ARG A 251 2.07 -11.11 12.48
C ARG A 251 3.12 -10.24 13.13
N ASP A 252 3.79 -9.38 12.35
CA ASP A 252 4.81 -8.46 12.85
C ASP A 252 4.21 -7.46 13.85
N LEU A 253 2.98 -6.99 13.58
CA LEU A 253 2.25 -6.13 14.50
C LEU A 253 2.06 -6.80 15.87
N VAL A 254 1.70 -8.07 15.89
CA VAL A 254 1.53 -8.84 17.13
C VAL A 254 2.89 -9.06 17.81
N GLN A 255 3.93 -9.45 17.06
CA GLN A 255 5.25 -9.74 17.63
C GLN A 255 5.91 -8.50 18.25
N LEU A 256 5.90 -7.36 17.55
CA LEU A 256 6.48 -6.10 18.07
C LEU A 256 5.92 -5.70 19.44
N HIS A 257 4.75 -6.19 19.79
CA HIS A 257 4.06 -5.83 21.03
C HIS A 257 4.00 -6.98 22.04
N SER A 258 4.25 -8.25 21.63
CA SER A 258 4.35 -9.39 22.55
C SER A 258 5.76 -9.56 23.14
N ASP A 259 6.82 -9.24 22.39
CA ASP A 259 8.21 -9.40 22.84
C ASP A 259 8.59 -8.47 23.99
N ILE A 260 7.83 -7.40 24.21
CA ILE A 260 8.04 -6.48 25.32
C ILE A 260 7.55 -7.07 26.66
N ALA A 261 6.67 -8.06 26.63
CA ALA A 261 6.16 -8.70 27.85
C ALA A 261 7.14 -9.74 28.43
N SER A 262 8.13 -10.20 27.66
CA SER A 262 9.09 -11.23 28.09
C SER A 262 10.40 -10.66 28.69
N THR A 263 10.58 -9.33 28.70
CA THR A 263 11.82 -8.67 29.16
C THR A 263 11.64 -7.90 30.47
N GLN A 264 10.51 -8.04 31.13
CA GLN A 264 10.24 -7.58 32.51
C GLN A 264 10.05 -8.81 33.40
#